data_fe7bfb16ef5cf0fb55413a32f24bbd5f
#
_entry.id   fe7bfb16ef5cf0fb55413a32f24bbd5f
#
_cell.length_a   1.000
_cell.length_b   1.000
_cell.length_c   1.000
_cell.angle_alpha   90.00
_cell.angle_beta   90.00
_cell.angle_gamma   90.00
#
_symmetry.space_group_name_H-M   'P 1'
#
loop_
_entity.id
_entity.type
_entity.pdbx_description
1 polymer ?
#
loop_
_entity_poly.entity_id
_entity_poly.type
_entity_poly.pdbx_seq_one_letter_code
_entity_poly.pdbx_strand_id
1 'polypeptide(L)'
;LPVFAEVLQKFPWVFYGENNLLPQYFIDLYDNCAIHKAVITSKVNQIMGDGIVSLNNPMATINLVNKSENVSEVMKKCALDMMLFGGFALNVIWANDRKSIAEIYHLDFSRIRSGKLNEDDEVDCYYYSPDWRNVRKFPPTEIKSFSKDEADPSQIYYYKSYMPSMSYYPVPDWSAGQRAIEIDIESKNFHMNNLRKGMVPSLWINYNNGIPGEEEQRILVRALEEQYGGTDNAGQAIISFNESKEQSPEIVQIPRNDNDNYYQALNDDITRNILSAHRVSSAELFGIATAGKLGGGDEITQHSEYFRKMVIQPYQNEILPVFNKLMSLKFEKPTILEIKPLSLFITGDITDNPTVIDKPVTSVEAEAIPINENIKGLKGREYQGLLRIVREYNKEKITRQQAMQMLMNGFGLSQEDCVAWLGEEELNYN
;
A
#
# COMPACT_ATOMS: atom_id res chain seq x y z
N LEU A 1 -18.43 14.28 -9.77
CA LEU A 1 -17.67 13.83 -8.61
C LEU A 1 -18.65 13.43 -7.52
N PRO A 2 -18.48 12.24 -6.91
CA PRO A 2 -19.28 11.88 -5.75
C PRO A 2 -19.00 12.91 -4.64
N VAL A 3 -20.06 13.43 -4.06
CA VAL A 3 -19.96 14.37 -2.96
C VAL A 3 -19.82 13.58 -1.67
N PHE A 4 -18.84 13.94 -0.84
CA PHE A 4 -18.74 13.44 0.54
C PHE A 4 -19.91 14.02 1.32
N ALA A 5 -21.04 13.34 1.28
CA ALA A 5 -22.27 13.78 1.91
C ALA A 5 -22.90 12.65 2.72
N GLU A 6 -23.47 13.04 3.84
CA GLU A 6 -24.32 12.20 4.66
C GLU A 6 -25.76 12.61 4.40
N VAL A 7 -26.51 11.79 3.66
CA VAL A 7 -27.87 12.17 3.21
C VAL A 7 -28.91 11.42 4.04
N LEU A 8 -29.65 12.17 4.82
CA LEU A 8 -30.77 11.66 5.59
C LEU A 8 -31.99 11.49 4.68
N GLN A 9 -32.41 10.26 4.51
CA GLN A 9 -33.57 9.88 3.72
C GLN A 9 -34.71 9.33 4.60
N LYS A 10 -35.80 8.89 3.98
CA LYS A 10 -36.92 8.20 4.68
C LYS A 10 -36.55 6.82 5.22
N PHE A 11 -35.40 6.29 4.80
CA PHE A 11 -34.90 5.01 5.28
C PHE A 11 -34.37 5.09 6.72
N PRO A 12 -34.31 3.99 7.44
CA PRO A 12 -33.75 3.97 8.81
C PRO A 12 -32.24 4.16 8.83
N TRP A 13 -31.54 3.95 7.71
CA TRP A 13 -30.11 4.20 7.56
C TRP A 13 -29.80 5.55 6.89
N VAL A 14 -28.61 6.07 7.13
CA VAL A 14 -28.07 7.25 6.49
C VAL A 14 -27.32 6.84 5.21
N PHE A 15 -27.48 7.62 4.14
CA PHE A 15 -26.74 7.36 2.90
C PHE A 15 -25.30 7.78 3.03
N TYR A 16 -24.41 6.93 2.54
CA TYR A 16 -22.97 7.22 2.43
C TYR A 16 -22.67 7.72 1.02
N GLY A 17 -22.51 9.04 0.91
CA GLY A 17 -22.51 9.75 -0.36
C GLY A 17 -23.94 9.98 -0.89
N GLU A 18 -24.05 10.77 -1.94
CA GLU A 18 -25.32 11.22 -2.53
C GLU A 18 -26.23 10.04 -2.96
N ASN A 19 -25.64 9.02 -3.56
CA ASN A 19 -26.33 7.84 -4.09
C ASN A 19 -26.19 6.59 -3.21
N ASN A 20 -25.64 6.73 -2.00
CA ASN A 20 -25.34 5.63 -1.08
C ASN A 20 -24.28 4.62 -1.58
N LEU A 21 -23.47 4.97 -2.56
CA LEU A 21 -22.48 4.10 -3.19
C LEU A 21 -21.03 4.65 -3.12
N LEU A 22 -20.77 5.62 -2.25
CA LEU A 22 -19.44 6.20 -2.09
C LEU A 22 -18.35 5.17 -1.74
N PRO A 23 -18.58 4.17 -0.85
CA PRO A 23 -17.58 3.14 -0.60
C PRO A 23 -17.25 2.28 -1.83
N GLN A 24 -18.25 1.97 -2.65
CA GLN A 24 -18.06 1.22 -3.90
C GLN A 24 -17.20 2.00 -4.89
N TYR A 25 -17.40 3.32 -4.94
CA TYR A 25 -16.57 4.21 -5.75
C TYR A 25 -15.11 4.24 -5.26
N PHE A 26 -14.85 4.23 -3.95
CA PHE A 26 -13.48 4.13 -3.43
C PHE A 26 -12.80 2.82 -3.81
N ILE A 27 -13.56 1.72 -3.82
CA ILE A 27 -13.07 0.41 -4.30
C ILE A 27 -12.75 0.48 -5.79
N ASP A 28 -13.61 1.12 -6.60
CA ASP A 28 -13.36 1.29 -8.03
C ASP A 28 -12.09 2.10 -8.30
N LEU A 29 -11.82 3.16 -7.53
CA LEU A 29 -10.57 3.91 -7.60
C LEU A 29 -9.35 3.06 -7.24
N TYR A 30 -9.46 2.28 -6.16
CA TYR A 30 -8.41 1.39 -5.70
C TYR A 30 -8.07 0.30 -6.73
N ASP A 31 -9.08 -0.28 -7.36
CA ASP A 31 -8.86 -1.37 -8.31
C ASP A 31 -8.35 -0.91 -9.67
N ASN A 32 -8.63 0.32 -10.08
CA ASN A 32 -8.31 0.83 -11.42
C ASN A 32 -7.08 1.75 -11.47
N CYS A 33 -6.58 2.27 -10.32
CA CYS A 33 -5.36 3.08 -10.29
C CYS A 33 -4.20 2.30 -9.64
N ALA A 34 -3.20 1.92 -10.44
CA ALA A 34 -2.09 1.09 -9.99
C ALA A 34 -1.24 1.76 -8.88
N ILE A 35 -0.99 3.06 -9.00
CA ILE A 35 -0.20 3.82 -8.02
C ILE A 35 -0.95 3.88 -6.68
N HIS A 36 -2.23 4.23 -6.72
CA HIS A 36 -3.09 4.29 -5.55
C HIS A 36 -3.14 2.95 -4.82
N LYS A 37 -3.36 1.85 -5.56
CA LYS A 37 -3.37 0.48 -5.02
C LYS A 37 -2.04 0.08 -4.41
N ALA A 38 -0.93 0.38 -5.07
CA ALA A 38 0.41 0.06 -4.57
C ALA A 38 0.70 0.77 -3.24
N VAL A 39 0.36 2.07 -3.14
CA VAL A 39 0.58 2.84 -1.92
C VAL A 39 -0.30 2.33 -0.77
N ILE A 40 -1.60 2.10 -1.01
CA ILE A 40 -2.50 1.56 0.03
C ILE A 40 -2.02 0.19 0.51
N THR A 41 -1.70 -0.72 -0.41
CA THR A 41 -1.22 -2.06 -0.06
C THR A 41 0.06 -2.00 0.78
N SER A 42 1.01 -1.14 0.39
CA SER A 42 2.25 -0.95 1.13
C SER A 42 2.01 -0.32 2.51
N LYS A 43 1.11 0.66 2.64
CA LYS A 43 0.70 1.21 3.94
C LYS A 43 0.13 0.13 4.85
N VAL A 44 -0.75 -0.72 4.34
CA VAL A 44 -1.32 -1.84 5.11
C VAL A 44 -0.23 -2.78 5.62
N ASN A 45 0.72 -3.15 4.75
CA ASN A 45 1.84 -4.00 5.16
C ASN A 45 2.72 -3.33 6.23
N GLN A 46 2.98 -2.03 6.11
CA GLN A 46 3.75 -1.28 7.11
C GLN A 46 2.97 -1.09 8.43
N ILE A 47 1.63 -0.93 8.37
CA ILE A 47 0.79 -0.90 9.57
C ILE A 47 0.86 -2.23 10.31
N MET A 48 0.87 -3.36 9.59
CA MET A 48 0.98 -4.70 10.18
C MET A 48 2.39 -5.06 10.63
N GLY A 49 3.41 -4.38 10.08
CA GLY A 49 4.81 -4.64 10.40
C GLY A 49 5.23 -6.10 10.19
N ASP A 50 6.20 -6.57 10.96
CA ASP A 50 6.67 -7.96 10.96
C ASP A 50 5.80 -8.88 11.85
N GLY A 51 4.62 -8.41 12.24
CA GLY A 51 3.63 -9.17 12.99
C GLY A 51 3.25 -8.54 14.33
N ILE A 52 2.27 -9.15 14.96
CA ILE A 52 1.67 -8.70 16.22
C ILE A 52 2.11 -9.63 17.33
N VAL A 53 2.57 -9.06 18.42
CA VAL A 53 2.90 -9.78 19.67
C VAL A 53 2.06 -9.23 20.81
N SER A 54 1.86 -10.03 21.84
CA SER A 54 1.26 -9.56 23.07
C SER A 54 2.30 -9.52 24.17
N LEU A 55 2.42 -8.38 24.84
CA LEU A 55 3.41 -8.17 25.90
C LEU A 55 3.09 -8.97 27.18
N ASN A 56 1.83 -9.22 27.44
CA ASN A 56 1.36 -9.80 28.71
C ASN A 56 0.42 -11.00 28.55
N ASN A 57 0.01 -11.34 27.33
CA ASN A 57 -0.88 -12.46 27.04
C ASN A 57 -0.55 -13.11 25.69
N PRO A 58 0.47 -13.99 25.60
CA PRO A 58 0.87 -14.63 24.34
C PRO A 58 -0.29 -15.35 23.62
N MET A 59 -1.23 -15.91 24.40
CA MET A 59 -2.37 -16.62 23.80
C MET A 59 -3.28 -15.71 22.97
N ALA A 60 -3.26 -14.40 23.17
CA ALA A 60 -4.06 -13.46 22.40
C ALA A 60 -3.63 -13.38 20.93
N THR A 61 -2.38 -13.72 20.61
CA THR A 61 -1.86 -13.73 19.24
C THR A 61 -1.79 -15.13 18.62
N ILE A 62 -1.74 -16.18 19.45
CA ILE A 62 -1.66 -17.57 19.00
C ILE A 62 -3.05 -18.14 18.74
N ASN A 63 -4.01 -17.85 19.62
CA ASN A 63 -5.37 -18.38 19.52
C ASN A 63 -6.17 -17.70 18.41
N LEU A 64 -7.07 -18.47 17.81
CA LEU A 64 -8.05 -17.93 16.88
C LEU A 64 -9.02 -16.98 17.61
N VAL A 65 -9.33 -15.88 16.97
CA VAL A 65 -10.31 -14.90 17.47
C VAL A 65 -11.73 -15.22 17.00
N ASN A 66 -11.84 -16.04 15.95
CA ASN A 66 -13.07 -16.61 15.42
C ASN A 66 -12.81 -18.06 14.95
N LYS A 67 -13.69 -18.64 14.13
CA LYS A 67 -13.58 -20.04 13.68
C LYS A 67 -12.35 -20.35 12.82
N SER A 68 -11.74 -19.34 12.17
CA SER A 68 -10.71 -19.57 11.17
C SER A 68 -9.55 -18.58 11.19
N GLU A 69 -9.66 -17.46 11.94
CA GLU A 69 -8.71 -16.35 11.86
C GLU A 69 -8.12 -16.02 13.22
N ASN A 70 -6.85 -15.64 13.21
CA ASN A 70 -6.17 -15.04 14.36
C ASN A 70 -6.32 -13.51 14.37
N VAL A 71 -5.83 -12.85 15.41
CA VAL A 71 -5.94 -11.40 15.57
C VAL A 71 -5.23 -10.62 14.45
N SER A 72 -4.09 -11.13 13.95
CA SER A 72 -3.32 -10.47 12.89
C SER A 72 -4.08 -10.46 11.56
N GLU A 73 -4.75 -11.57 11.22
CA GLU A 73 -5.55 -11.68 9.99
C GLU A 73 -6.76 -10.74 10.00
N VAL A 74 -7.45 -10.66 11.14
CA VAL A 74 -8.58 -9.73 11.31
C VAL A 74 -8.10 -8.29 11.29
N MET A 75 -7.01 -7.96 12.01
CA MET A 75 -6.44 -6.61 12.05
C MET A 75 -5.95 -6.15 10.66
N LYS A 76 -5.38 -7.05 9.84
CA LYS A 76 -4.95 -6.73 8.48
C LYS A 76 -6.12 -6.28 7.59
N LYS A 77 -7.28 -6.92 7.71
CA LYS A 77 -8.50 -6.51 7.00
C LYS A 77 -8.99 -5.14 7.49
N CYS A 78 -8.97 -4.91 8.80
CA CYS A 78 -9.31 -3.61 9.37
C CYS A 78 -8.34 -2.50 8.94
N ALA A 79 -7.05 -2.81 8.83
CA ALA A 79 -6.05 -1.87 8.32
C ALA A 79 -6.30 -1.50 6.84
N LEU A 80 -6.76 -2.46 6.02
CA LEU A 80 -7.15 -2.18 4.65
C LEU A 80 -8.38 -1.27 4.58
N ASP A 81 -9.43 -1.59 5.34
CA ASP A 81 -10.63 -0.75 5.42
C ASP A 81 -10.32 0.66 5.92
N MET A 82 -9.44 0.77 6.93
CA MET A 82 -8.95 2.05 7.44
C MET A 82 -8.26 2.88 6.36
N MET A 83 -7.46 2.24 5.50
CA MET A 83 -6.78 2.93 4.40
C MET A 83 -7.73 3.30 3.26
N LEU A 84 -8.73 2.47 2.97
CA LEU A 84 -9.67 2.71 1.88
C LEU A 84 -10.76 3.71 2.24
N PHE A 85 -11.30 3.61 3.46
CA PHE A 85 -12.51 4.32 3.87
C PHE A 85 -12.28 5.31 5.01
N GLY A 86 -11.17 5.19 5.76
CA GLY A 86 -10.92 5.97 6.98
C GLY A 86 -11.60 5.39 8.23
N GLY A 87 -12.03 4.13 8.18
CA GLY A 87 -12.66 3.44 9.28
C GLY A 87 -12.76 1.94 9.03
N PHE A 88 -13.18 1.18 10.02
CA PHE A 88 -13.39 -0.27 9.91
C PHE A 88 -14.51 -0.74 10.83
N ALA A 89 -15.02 -1.94 10.59
CA ALA A 89 -16.05 -2.52 11.41
C ALA A 89 -15.79 -3.98 11.75
N LEU A 90 -16.17 -4.36 12.96
CA LEU A 90 -16.06 -5.72 13.47
C LEU A 90 -17.41 -6.21 13.94
N ASN A 91 -17.77 -7.44 13.61
CA ASN A 91 -18.85 -8.13 14.26
C ASN A 91 -18.32 -8.83 15.52
N VAL A 92 -18.78 -8.40 16.65
CA VAL A 92 -18.41 -8.92 17.97
C VAL A 92 -19.56 -9.79 18.48
N ILE A 93 -19.27 -11.06 18.75
CA ILE A 93 -20.23 -12.01 19.28
C ILE A 93 -19.89 -12.27 20.74
N TRP A 94 -20.83 -11.96 21.63
CA TRP A 94 -20.69 -12.20 23.04
C TRP A 94 -20.88 -13.68 23.40
N ALA A 95 -20.17 -14.15 24.41
CA ALA A 95 -20.44 -15.43 25.02
C ALA A 95 -21.82 -15.44 25.72
N ASN A 96 -22.36 -16.62 25.99
CA ASN A 96 -23.69 -16.76 26.58
C ASN A 96 -23.83 -16.09 27.95
N ASP A 97 -22.73 -16.00 28.70
CA ASP A 97 -22.67 -15.34 30.01
C ASP A 97 -22.57 -13.82 29.94
N ARG A 98 -22.37 -13.26 28.75
CA ARG A 98 -22.22 -11.80 28.49
C ARG A 98 -21.03 -11.15 29.21
N LYS A 99 -20.10 -11.92 29.73
CA LYS A 99 -18.90 -11.40 30.41
C LYS A 99 -17.73 -11.28 29.47
N SER A 100 -17.62 -12.23 28.55
CA SER A 100 -16.52 -12.30 27.58
C SER A 100 -17.00 -12.30 26.14
N ILE A 101 -16.08 -12.04 25.21
CA ILE A 101 -16.33 -12.10 23.78
C ILE A 101 -16.01 -13.53 23.31
N ALA A 102 -16.99 -14.18 22.64
CA ALA A 102 -16.79 -15.49 22.05
C ALA A 102 -16.01 -15.39 20.74
N GLU A 103 -16.46 -14.56 19.81
CA GLU A 103 -15.88 -14.47 18.46
C GLU A 103 -15.83 -13.02 17.97
N ILE A 104 -14.82 -12.73 17.12
CA ILE A 104 -14.65 -11.43 16.48
C ILE A 104 -14.43 -11.67 15.00
N TYR A 105 -15.26 -11.09 14.15
CA TYR A 105 -15.15 -11.15 12.70
C TYR A 105 -14.95 -9.75 12.11
N HIS A 106 -14.15 -9.65 11.08
CA HIS A 106 -14.12 -8.47 10.25
C HIS A 106 -15.42 -8.37 9.44
N LEU A 107 -16.00 -7.20 9.34
CA LEU A 107 -17.09 -6.88 8.43
C LEU A 107 -16.61 -5.91 7.36
N ASP A 108 -16.85 -6.27 6.12
CA ASP A 108 -16.57 -5.40 4.96
C ASP A 108 -17.28 -4.04 5.14
N PHE A 109 -16.47 -3.00 5.36
CA PHE A 109 -16.97 -1.66 5.68
C PHE A 109 -17.85 -1.08 4.57
N SER A 110 -17.60 -1.45 3.31
CA SER A 110 -18.39 -1.01 2.16
C SER A 110 -19.84 -1.49 2.22
N ARG A 111 -20.11 -2.55 2.99
CA ARG A 111 -21.44 -3.18 3.13
C ARG A 111 -22.22 -2.67 4.33
N ILE A 112 -21.67 -1.73 5.09
CA ILE A 112 -22.29 -1.20 6.31
C ILE A 112 -22.82 0.21 6.07
N ARG A 113 -23.98 0.50 6.64
CA ARG A 113 -24.53 1.85 6.73
C ARG A 113 -24.92 2.15 8.17
N SER A 114 -24.70 3.40 8.58
CA SER A 114 -25.07 3.87 9.91
C SER A 114 -26.58 4.04 10.03
N GLY A 115 -27.13 3.66 11.16
CA GLY A 115 -28.43 4.14 11.61
C GLY A 115 -28.39 5.64 11.86
N LYS A 116 -29.53 6.22 12.12
CA LYS A 116 -29.66 7.63 12.50
C LYS A 116 -29.24 7.83 13.95
N LEU A 117 -28.78 9.03 14.27
CA LEU A 117 -28.50 9.41 15.64
C LEU A 117 -29.79 9.37 16.47
N ASN A 118 -29.66 8.91 17.70
CA ASN A 118 -30.69 8.95 18.74
C ASN A 118 -30.73 10.33 19.40
N GLU A 119 -31.51 10.48 20.48
CA GLU A 119 -31.66 11.73 21.25
C GLU A 119 -30.36 12.14 21.98
N ASP A 120 -29.43 11.19 22.20
CA ASP A 120 -28.14 11.39 22.83
C ASP A 120 -27.01 11.65 21.84
N ASP A 121 -27.31 11.87 20.55
CA ASP A 121 -26.35 12.02 19.45
C ASP A 121 -25.45 10.77 19.23
N GLU A 122 -25.96 9.57 19.57
CA GLU A 122 -25.29 8.31 19.39
C GLU A 122 -25.95 7.44 18.32
N VAL A 123 -25.19 6.51 17.70
CA VAL A 123 -25.70 5.53 16.73
C VAL A 123 -25.99 4.22 17.44
N ASP A 124 -27.26 3.84 17.57
CA ASP A 124 -27.70 2.62 18.26
C ASP A 124 -27.58 1.36 17.41
N CYS A 125 -27.59 1.49 16.09
CA CYS A 125 -27.57 0.37 15.18
C CYS A 125 -26.92 0.69 13.85
N TYR A 126 -26.50 -0.36 13.16
CA TYR A 126 -25.94 -0.33 11.81
C TYR A 126 -26.72 -1.29 10.92
N TYR A 127 -26.71 -1.03 9.63
CA TYR A 127 -27.40 -1.82 8.63
C TYR A 127 -26.38 -2.48 7.72
N TYR A 128 -26.42 -3.79 7.60
CA TYR A 128 -25.59 -4.59 6.72
C TYR A 128 -26.39 -5.06 5.51
N SER A 129 -25.87 -4.83 4.30
CA SER A 129 -26.41 -5.41 3.07
C SER A 129 -25.27 -5.93 2.19
N PRO A 130 -25.43 -7.14 1.61
CA PRO A 130 -24.46 -7.67 0.66
C PRO A 130 -24.29 -6.78 -0.59
N ASP A 131 -25.35 -6.07 -1.00
CA ASP A 131 -25.32 -5.19 -2.17
C ASP A 131 -26.27 -4.00 -1.99
N TRP A 132 -25.69 -2.83 -1.77
CA TRP A 132 -26.41 -1.57 -1.65
C TRP A 132 -26.95 -1.01 -2.96
N ARG A 133 -26.54 -1.57 -4.12
CA ARG A 133 -27.10 -1.21 -5.44
C ARG A 133 -28.50 -1.79 -5.61
N ASN A 134 -28.79 -2.89 -4.92
CA ASN A 134 -30.07 -3.60 -5.04
C ASN A 134 -30.65 -4.02 -3.68
N VAL A 135 -31.01 -3.04 -2.87
CA VAL A 135 -31.60 -3.25 -1.53
C VAL A 135 -32.95 -3.98 -1.55
N ARG A 136 -33.64 -4.03 -2.71
CA ARG A 136 -34.88 -4.81 -2.83
C ARG A 136 -34.60 -6.30 -2.85
N LYS A 137 -33.52 -6.72 -3.52
CA LYS A 137 -33.10 -8.14 -3.59
C LYS A 137 -32.32 -8.53 -2.34
N PHE A 138 -31.58 -7.61 -1.77
CA PHE A 138 -30.74 -7.79 -0.59
C PHE A 138 -31.13 -6.80 0.51
N PRO A 139 -32.26 -7.07 1.21
CA PRO A 139 -32.74 -6.17 2.24
C PRO A 139 -31.69 -6.03 3.35
N PRO A 140 -31.41 -4.79 3.81
CA PRO A 140 -30.47 -4.56 4.89
C PRO A 140 -30.93 -5.19 6.21
N THR A 141 -29.98 -5.82 6.90
CA THR A 141 -30.18 -6.39 8.23
C THR A 141 -29.69 -5.39 9.27
N GLU A 142 -30.55 -5.10 10.25
CA GLU A 142 -30.18 -4.28 11.40
C GLU A 142 -29.35 -5.08 12.39
N ILE A 143 -28.25 -4.49 12.86
CA ILE A 143 -27.35 -5.05 13.88
C ILE A 143 -27.05 -3.94 14.89
N LYS A 144 -27.17 -4.23 16.17
CA LYS A 144 -26.98 -3.27 17.26
C LYS A 144 -25.51 -2.81 17.37
N SER A 145 -25.32 -1.59 17.83
CA SER A 145 -24.01 -1.04 18.17
C SER A 145 -23.40 -1.78 19.36
N PHE A 146 -22.08 -1.83 19.43
CA PHE A 146 -21.34 -2.53 20.47
C PHE A 146 -21.55 -1.90 21.84
N SER A 147 -22.29 -2.60 22.70
CA SER A 147 -22.51 -2.24 24.11
C SER A 147 -22.64 -3.50 24.97
N LYS A 148 -22.21 -3.42 26.23
CA LYS A 148 -22.42 -4.51 27.20
C LYS A 148 -23.86 -4.62 27.66
N ASP A 149 -24.58 -3.51 27.64
CA ASP A 149 -25.95 -3.42 28.14
C ASP A 149 -26.99 -3.85 27.09
N GLU A 150 -26.58 -3.98 25.82
CA GLU A 150 -27.44 -4.42 24.74
C GLU A 150 -27.69 -5.92 24.80
N ALA A 151 -28.96 -6.32 24.60
CA ALA A 151 -29.37 -7.73 24.73
C ALA A 151 -28.90 -8.62 23.58
N ASP A 152 -28.72 -8.09 22.37
CA ASP A 152 -28.32 -8.86 21.21
C ASP A 152 -26.90 -9.39 21.35
N PRO A 153 -26.70 -10.72 21.12
CA PRO A 153 -25.39 -11.32 21.25
C PRO A 153 -24.42 -10.90 20.14
N SER A 154 -24.91 -10.54 18.97
CA SER A 154 -24.12 -10.14 17.80
C SER A 154 -24.24 -8.65 17.59
N GLN A 155 -23.13 -7.95 17.72
CA GLN A 155 -23.07 -6.49 17.70
C GLN A 155 -21.98 -6.00 16.76
N ILE A 156 -22.09 -4.75 16.28
CA ILE A 156 -21.08 -4.11 15.46
C ILE A 156 -20.25 -3.15 16.30
N TYR A 157 -18.94 -3.40 16.38
CA TYR A 157 -17.96 -2.40 16.77
C TYR A 157 -17.59 -1.60 15.54
N TYR A 158 -18.02 -0.34 15.47
CA TYR A 158 -17.77 0.56 14.36
C TYR A 158 -16.74 1.60 14.76
N TYR A 159 -15.64 1.68 14.02
CA TYR A 159 -14.60 2.66 14.19
C TYR A 159 -14.53 3.60 12.99
N LYS A 160 -14.46 4.89 13.22
CA LYS A 160 -14.23 5.90 12.20
C LYS A 160 -13.24 6.95 12.68
N SER A 161 -12.33 7.39 11.80
CA SER A 161 -11.49 8.56 12.05
C SER A 161 -12.35 9.81 12.07
N TYR A 162 -11.99 10.75 12.94
CA TYR A 162 -12.69 12.01 13.02
C TYR A 162 -12.48 12.85 11.76
N MET A 163 -13.57 13.35 11.22
CA MET A 163 -13.57 14.33 10.15
C MET A 163 -14.60 15.42 10.46
N PRO A 164 -14.22 16.70 10.42
CA PRO A 164 -15.18 17.81 10.61
C PRO A 164 -16.37 17.69 9.64
N SER A 165 -17.54 18.02 10.11
CA SER A 165 -18.83 17.98 9.37
C SER A 165 -19.32 16.59 8.97
N MET A 166 -18.69 15.50 9.45
CA MET A 166 -19.08 14.12 9.19
C MET A 166 -19.48 13.44 10.50
N SER A 167 -20.78 13.20 10.69
CA SER A 167 -21.31 12.60 11.93
C SER A 167 -21.34 11.07 11.88
N TYR A 168 -21.64 10.49 10.73
CA TYR A 168 -21.88 9.06 10.57
C TYR A 168 -20.71 8.32 9.94
N TYR A 169 -20.03 8.92 8.94
CA TYR A 169 -19.05 8.25 8.10
C TYR A 169 -17.68 8.91 8.17
N PRO A 170 -16.62 8.11 8.03
CA PRO A 170 -15.28 8.67 7.85
C PRO A 170 -15.06 9.16 6.42
N VAL A 171 -14.00 9.92 6.25
CA VAL A 171 -13.42 10.26 4.95
C VAL A 171 -11.96 9.84 4.97
N PRO A 172 -11.49 9.07 3.97
CA PRO A 172 -10.10 8.64 3.93
C PRO A 172 -9.14 9.82 3.73
N ASP A 173 -7.96 9.73 4.30
CA ASP A 173 -6.97 10.82 4.31
C ASP A 173 -6.47 11.20 2.90
N TRP A 174 -6.48 10.25 1.96
CA TRP A 174 -6.09 10.45 0.57
C TRP A 174 -7.17 11.13 -0.31
N SER A 175 -8.34 11.40 0.25
CA SER A 175 -9.50 11.92 -0.49
C SER A 175 -9.23 13.20 -1.29
N ALA A 176 -8.30 14.05 -0.82
CA ALA A 176 -7.86 15.24 -1.56
C ALA A 176 -7.20 14.91 -2.91
N GLY A 177 -6.64 13.70 -3.06
CA GLY A 177 -6.03 13.19 -4.29
C GLY A 177 -7.00 12.51 -5.25
N GLN A 178 -8.29 12.42 -4.91
CA GLN A 178 -9.30 11.71 -5.70
C GLN A 178 -9.29 12.12 -7.18
N ARG A 179 -9.20 13.42 -7.48
CA ARG A 179 -9.15 13.90 -8.86
C ARG A 179 -7.92 13.43 -9.63
N ALA A 180 -6.76 13.39 -8.99
CA ALA A 180 -5.55 12.89 -9.61
C ALA A 180 -5.66 11.40 -9.94
N ILE A 181 -6.29 10.63 -9.05
CA ILE A 181 -6.56 9.20 -9.26
C ILE A 181 -7.53 9.00 -10.44
N GLU A 182 -8.62 9.78 -10.52
CA GLU A 182 -9.56 9.74 -11.63
C GLU A 182 -8.89 10.10 -12.97
N ILE A 183 -8.05 11.16 -12.99
CA ILE A 183 -7.33 11.55 -14.20
C ILE A 183 -6.35 10.44 -14.64
N ASP A 184 -5.67 9.74 -13.70
CA ASP A 184 -4.82 8.60 -14.01
C ASP A 184 -5.61 7.49 -14.71
N ILE A 185 -6.78 7.15 -14.18
CA ILE A 185 -7.66 6.12 -14.74
C ILE A 185 -8.16 6.54 -16.14
N GLU A 186 -8.68 7.75 -16.27
CA GLU A 186 -9.23 8.23 -17.55
C GLU A 186 -8.14 8.43 -18.62
N SER A 187 -6.95 8.87 -18.24
CA SER A 187 -5.81 8.97 -19.15
C SER A 187 -5.46 7.59 -19.74
N LYS A 188 -5.41 6.56 -18.91
CA LYS A 188 -5.14 5.18 -19.35
C LYS A 188 -6.26 4.62 -20.22
N ASN A 189 -7.51 4.91 -19.87
CA ASN A 189 -8.69 4.55 -20.66
C ASN A 189 -8.64 5.24 -22.05
N PHE A 190 -8.28 6.52 -22.08
CA PHE A 190 -8.12 7.26 -23.32
C PHE A 190 -7.03 6.63 -24.22
N HIS A 191 -5.85 6.35 -23.66
CA HIS A 191 -4.78 5.70 -24.42
C HIS A 191 -5.18 4.30 -24.93
N MET A 192 -5.85 3.50 -24.08
CA MET A 192 -6.33 2.18 -24.49
C MET A 192 -7.37 2.28 -25.61
N ASN A 193 -8.30 3.22 -25.51
CA ASN A 193 -9.29 3.45 -26.56
C ASN A 193 -8.66 3.93 -27.86
N ASN A 194 -7.63 4.78 -27.77
CA ASN A 194 -6.87 5.23 -28.93
C ASN A 194 -6.14 4.07 -29.62
N LEU A 195 -5.52 3.18 -28.82
CA LEU A 195 -4.86 1.98 -29.35
C LEU A 195 -5.87 1.02 -30.01
N ARG A 196 -7.03 0.83 -29.38
CA ARG A 196 -8.07 -0.09 -29.89
C ARG A 196 -8.78 0.44 -31.14
N LYS A 197 -9.02 1.75 -31.21
CA LYS A 197 -9.77 2.38 -32.30
C LYS A 197 -8.89 2.86 -33.45
N GLY A 198 -7.54 2.76 -33.32
CA GLY A 198 -6.61 3.25 -34.30
C GLY A 198 -6.88 4.71 -34.65
N MET A 199 -6.70 5.64 -33.70
CA MET A 199 -7.10 7.07 -33.84
C MET A 199 -6.39 7.84 -34.92
N VAL A 200 -5.50 7.21 -35.65
CA VAL A 200 -4.87 7.84 -36.80
C VAL A 200 -5.18 6.97 -38.03
N PRO A 201 -6.02 7.43 -38.93
CA PRO A 201 -6.10 6.78 -40.21
C PRO A 201 -4.71 6.80 -40.81
N SER A 202 -4.11 5.63 -40.95
CA SER A 202 -2.77 5.48 -41.51
C SER A 202 -2.78 5.70 -43.00
N LEU A 203 -3.95 5.66 -43.60
CA LEU A 203 -4.12 5.78 -45.02
C LEU A 203 -5.41 6.54 -45.35
N TRP A 204 -5.29 7.52 -46.23
CA TRP A 204 -6.44 8.18 -46.85
C TRP A 204 -6.46 7.83 -48.34
N ILE A 205 -7.54 7.20 -48.79
CA ILE A 205 -7.72 6.77 -50.17
C ILE A 205 -8.80 7.63 -50.80
N ASN A 206 -8.42 8.43 -51.80
CA ASN A 206 -9.35 9.21 -52.60
C ASN A 206 -9.65 8.48 -53.93
N TYR A 207 -10.88 8.07 -54.10
CA TYR A 207 -11.39 7.62 -55.38
C TYR A 207 -11.94 8.79 -56.18
N ASN A 208 -11.27 9.19 -57.27
CA ASN A 208 -11.62 10.35 -58.11
C ASN A 208 -12.17 9.92 -59.48
N ASN A 209 -12.79 8.78 -59.55
CA ASN A 209 -13.28 8.18 -60.81
C ASN A 209 -14.80 8.02 -60.84
N GLY A 210 -15.48 9.03 -60.26
CA GLY A 210 -16.93 9.02 -60.07
C GLY A 210 -17.35 8.46 -58.72
N ILE A 211 -18.60 8.69 -58.35
CA ILE A 211 -19.21 8.19 -57.11
C ILE A 211 -19.92 6.87 -57.45
N PRO A 212 -19.38 5.70 -57.01
CA PRO A 212 -20.03 4.41 -57.23
C PRO A 212 -21.37 4.33 -56.53
N GLY A 213 -22.24 3.41 -56.96
CA GLY A 213 -23.47 3.12 -56.22
C GLY A 213 -23.21 2.57 -54.84
N GLU A 214 -24.17 2.70 -53.90
CA GLU A 214 -24.01 2.32 -52.47
C GLU A 214 -23.51 0.87 -52.29
N GLU A 215 -23.92 -0.06 -53.15
CA GLU A 215 -23.49 -1.46 -53.10
C GLU A 215 -22.01 -1.63 -53.49
N GLU A 216 -21.58 -0.93 -54.53
CA GLU A 216 -20.19 -0.93 -54.98
C GLU A 216 -19.27 -0.24 -53.97
N GLN A 217 -19.73 0.83 -53.33
CA GLN A 217 -18.98 1.48 -52.23
C GLN A 217 -18.74 0.50 -51.07
N ARG A 218 -19.76 -0.27 -50.64
CA ARG A 218 -19.64 -1.28 -49.62
C ARG A 218 -18.66 -2.39 -49.98
N ILE A 219 -18.68 -2.85 -51.24
CA ILE A 219 -17.76 -3.89 -51.71
C ILE A 219 -16.31 -3.36 -51.71
N LEU A 220 -16.09 -2.13 -52.18
CA LEU A 220 -14.76 -1.51 -52.18
C LEU A 220 -14.22 -1.26 -50.79
N VAL A 221 -15.04 -0.74 -49.86
CA VAL A 221 -14.67 -0.52 -48.46
C VAL A 221 -14.29 -1.84 -47.83
N ARG A 222 -15.11 -2.90 -48.01
CA ARG A 222 -14.84 -4.22 -47.46
C ARG A 222 -13.58 -4.88 -48.02
N ALA A 223 -13.34 -4.77 -49.33
CA ALA A 223 -12.12 -5.29 -49.94
C ALA A 223 -10.86 -4.58 -49.43
N LEU A 224 -10.94 -3.28 -49.14
CA LEU A 224 -9.85 -2.51 -48.57
C LEU A 224 -9.63 -2.81 -47.09
N GLU A 225 -10.70 -2.99 -46.31
CA GLU A 225 -10.61 -3.46 -44.93
C GLU A 225 -10.01 -4.86 -44.83
N GLU A 226 -10.35 -5.78 -45.74
CA GLU A 226 -9.77 -7.12 -45.81
C GLU A 226 -8.28 -7.09 -46.24
N GLN A 227 -7.89 -6.18 -47.12
CA GLN A 227 -6.52 -6.09 -47.63
C GLN A 227 -5.57 -5.33 -46.69
N TYR A 228 -6.08 -4.33 -45.96
CA TYR A 228 -5.29 -3.44 -45.09
C TYR A 228 -5.66 -3.49 -43.61
N GLY A 229 -6.71 -4.23 -43.26
CA GLY A 229 -7.28 -4.35 -41.91
C GLY A 229 -6.81 -5.57 -41.12
N GLY A 230 -5.58 -6.04 -41.29
CA GLY A 230 -5.00 -7.11 -40.44
C GLY A 230 -4.71 -6.62 -39.04
N THR A 231 -4.66 -7.55 -38.08
CA THR A 231 -4.38 -7.28 -36.62
C THR A 231 -3.06 -6.55 -36.37
N ASP A 232 -2.14 -6.52 -37.36
CA ASP A 232 -0.85 -5.82 -37.29
C ASP A 232 -0.88 -4.41 -37.93
N ASN A 233 -1.97 -4.04 -38.62
CA ASN A 233 -2.16 -2.73 -39.23
C ASN A 233 -3.29 -1.98 -38.54
N ALA A 234 -3.05 -1.48 -37.36
CA ALA A 234 -3.99 -0.72 -36.52
C ALA A 234 -4.21 0.71 -37.06
N GLY A 235 -4.69 0.87 -38.27
CA GLY A 235 -5.07 2.16 -38.84
C GLY A 235 -6.30 2.00 -39.69
N GLN A 236 -7.43 2.59 -39.34
CA GLN A 236 -8.59 2.65 -40.20
C GLN A 236 -8.26 3.56 -41.40
N ALA A 237 -8.38 3.03 -42.64
CA ALA A 237 -8.31 3.85 -43.81
C ALA A 237 -9.56 4.72 -43.93
N ILE A 238 -9.38 6.01 -44.17
CA ILE A 238 -10.49 6.90 -44.55
C ILE A 238 -10.59 6.83 -46.07
N ILE A 239 -11.79 6.51 -46.56
CA ILE A 239 -12.06 6.40 -47.99
C ILE A 239 -13.05 7.51 -48.35
N SER A 240 -12.72 8.32 -49.35
CA SER A 240 -13.61 9.30 -49.94
C SER A 240 -13.82 9.01 -51.42
N PHE A 241 -15.07 9.14 -51.89
CA PHE A 241 -15.44 8.97 -53.30
C PHE A 241 -15.81 10.36 -53.84
N ASN A 242 -15.14 10.78 -54.91
CA ASN A 242 -15.30 12.12 -55.49
C ASN A 242 -15.54 11.97 -57.01
N GLU A 243 -16.26 12.92 -57.62
CA GLU A 243 -16.51 12.92 -59.05
C GLU A 243 -15.25 13.27 -59.85
N SER A 244 -14.39 14.11 -59.25
CA SER A 244 -13.12 14.50 -59.89
C SER A 244 -12.07 14.82 -58.85
N LYS A 245 -10.81 14.92 -59.25
CA LYS A 245 -9.68 15.28 -58.37
C LYS A 245 -9.83 16.68 -57.77
N GLU A 246 -10.53 17.58 -58.43
CA GLU A 246 -10.74 18.96 -57.98
C GLU A 246 -11.78 19.05 -56.85
N GLN A 247 -12.61 18.03 -56.70
CA GLN A 247 -13.61 17.90 -55.65
C GLN A 247 -13.13 17.00 -54.47
N SER A 248 -11.88 16.55 -54.52
CA SER A 248 -11.29 15.81 -53.40
C SER A 248 -11.21 16.69 -52.17
N PRO A 249 -11.60 16.19 -50.97
CA PRO A 249 -11.47 16.94 -49.75
C PRO A 249 -10.00 17.30 -49.49
N GLU A 250 -9.76 18.55 -49.15
CA GLU A 250 -8.43 19.00 -48.71
C GLU A 250 -8.12 18.44 -47.32
N ILE A 251 -7.02 17.73 -47.20
CA ILE A 251 -6.56 17.19 -45.93
C ILE A 251 -5.64 18.21 -45.29
N VAL A 252 -6.15 18.98 -44.35
CA VAL A 252 -5.32 19.80 -43.49
C VAL A 252 -4.80 18.90 -42.37
N GLN A 253 -3.53 18.49 -42.43
CA GLN A 253 -2.88 17.87 -41.29
C GLN A 253 -2.78 18.90 -40.20
N ILE A 254 -3.55 18.72 -39.12
CA ILE A 254 -3.32 19.46 -37.89
C ILE A 254 -1.98 18.94 -37.36
N PRO A 255 -0.91 19.78 -37.35
CA PRO A 255 0.38 19.32 -36.85
C PRO A 255 0.18 18.80 -35.42
N ARG A 256 0.60 17.57 -35.17
CA ARG A 256 0.68 17.04 -33.80
C ARG A 256 1.71 17.92 -33.10
N ASN A 257 1.25 18.76 -32.19
CA ASN A 257 2.14 19.32 -31.19
C ASN A 257 2.88 18.17 -30.50
N ASP A 258 4.09 18.43 -29.98
CA ASP A 258 4.93 17.49 -29.22
C ASP A 258 4.15 16.89 -28.02
N ASN A 259 3.16 16.07 -28.31
CA ASN A 259 2.25 15.49 -27.34
C ASN A 259 2.97 14.53 -26.40
N ASP A 260 4.08 13.92 -26.82
CA ASP A 260 4.80 12.94 -26.03
C ASP A 260 5.39 13.58 -24.74
N ASN A 261 6.02 14.75 -24.87
CA ASN A 261 6.53 15.49 -23.71
C ASN A 261 5.40 16.01 -22.81
N TYR A 262 4.27 16.43 -23.41
CA TYR A 262 3.11 16.86 -22.66
C TYR A 262 2.48 15.71 -21.85
N TYR A 263 2.30 14.54 -22.45
CA TYR A 263 1.76 13.37 -21.75
C TYR A 263 2.70 12.85 -20.66
N GLN A 264 4.01 12.91 -20.89
CA GLN A 264 4.99 12.56 -19.86
C GLN A 264 4.92 13.51 -18.68
N ALA A 265 4.93 14.82 -18.91
CA ALA A 265 4.80 15.83 -17.86
C ALA A 265 3.48 15.70 -17.09
N LEU A 266 2.38 15.40 -17.79
CA LEU A 266 1.08 15.16 -17.16
C LEU A 266 1.11 13.91 -16.26
N ASN A 267 1.68 12.80 -16.72
CA ASN A 267 1.81 11.58 -15.93
C ASN A 267 2.68 11.79 -14.68
N ASP A 268 3.77 12.54 -14.81
CA ASP A 268 4.65 12.87 -13.69
C ASP A 268 3.92 13.74 -12.65
N ASP A 269 3.13 14.71 -13.10
CA ASP A 269 2.32 15.56 -12.21
C ASP A 269 1.22 14.76 -11.50
N ILE A 270 0.48 13.92 -12.23
CA ILE A 270 -0.55 13.02 -11.67
C ILE A 270 0.07 12.13 -10.61
N THR A 271 1.19 11.46 -10.93
CA THR A 271 1.90 10.59 -10.00
C THR A 271 2.30 11.33 -8.73
N ARG A 272 2.86 12.53 -8.86
CA ARG A 272 3.27 13.38 -7.73
C ARG A 272 2.07 13.77 -6.86
N ASN A 273 0.95 14.13 -7.47
CA ASN A 273 -0.27 14.51 -6.75
C ASN A 273 -0.87 13.33 -5.98
N ILE A 274 -0.88 12.12 -6.56
CA ILE A 274 -1.33 10.89 -5.87
C ILE A 274 -0.41 10.60 -4.68
N LEU A 275 0.92 10.61 -4.87
CA LEU A 275 1.89 10.36 -3.80
C LEU A 275 1.78 11.41 -2.68
N SER A 276 1.59 12.67 -3.03
CA SER A 276 1.40 13.76 -2.06
C SER A 276 0.13 13.57 -1.24
N ALA A 277 -0.99 13.19 -1.87
CA ALA A 277 -2.24 12.91 -1.18
C ALA A 277 -2.09 11.76 -0.17
N HIS A 278 -1.24 10.80 -0.46
CA HIS A 278 -0.89 9.71 0.44
C HIS A 278 0.20 10.05 1.45
N ARG A 279 0.71 11.28 1.45
CA ARG A 279 1.82 11.74 2.30
C ARG A 279 3.11 10.93 2.13
N VAL A 280 3.33 10.42 0.91
CA VAL A 280 4.53 9.65 0.57
C VAL A 280 5.73 10.58 0.44
N SER A 281 6.77 10.33 1.22
CA SER A 281 8.00 11.13 1.23
C SER A 281 8.99 10.73 0.12
N SER A 282 9.00 9.47 -0.29
CA SER A 282 9.81 8.94 -1.40
C SER A 282 9.05 7.87 -2.15
N ALA A 283 8.98 8.00 -3.48
CA ALA A 283 8.28 7.07 -4.36
C ALA A 283 8.95 5.67 -4.37
N GLU A 284 10.26 5.62 -4.14
CA GLU A 284 11.05 4.39 -4.13
C GLU A 284 10.64 3.44 -3.01
N LEU A 285 10.13 3.94 -1.87
CA LEU A 285 9.57 3.12 -0.78
C LEU A 285 8.39 2.26 -1.24
N PHE A 286 7.77 2.60 -2.36
CA PHE A 286 6.59 1.94 -2.92
C PHE A 286 6.88 1.24 -4.25
N GLY A 287 8.19 1.07 -4.58
CA GLY A 287 8.62 0.44 -5.82
C GLY A 287 8.39 1.28 -7.08
N ILE A 288 8.16 2.58 -6.92
CA ILE A 288 7.99 3.52 -8.03
C ILE A 288 9.34 4.14 -8.35
N ALA A 289 9.95 3.76 -9.48
CA ALA A 289 11.24 4.28 -9.90
C ALA A 289 11.14 5.77 -10.30
N THR A 290 12.01 6.60 -9.76
CA THR A 290 12.14 8.02 -10.13
C THR A 290 13.37 8.18 -11.00
N ALA A 291 13.21 8.69 -12.22
CA ALA A 291 14.31 8.91 -13.15
C ALA A 291 15.36 9.86 -12.55
N GLY A 292 16.63 9.44 -12.53
CA GLY A 292 17.77 10.25 -12.10
C GLY A 292 18.08 10.22 -10.61
N LYS A 293 17.36 9.48 -9.76
CA LYS A 293 17.71 9.25 -8.37
C LYS A 293 18.10 7.78 -8.15
N LEU A 294 19.39 7.50 -8.07
CA LEU A 294 19.88 6.33 -7.36
C LEU A 294 20.01 6.76 -5.88
N GLY A 295 18.95 6.57 -5.10
CA GLY A 295 18.95 6.84 -3.67
C GLY A 295 20.06 6.00 -2.99
N GLY A 296 20.94 6.63 -2.24
CA GLY A 296 21.84 5.90 -1.36
C GLY A 296 21.04 5.16 -0.29
N GLY A 297 21.48 3.99 0.17
CA GLY A 297 20.76 3.17 1.16
C GLY A 297 20.40 3.97 2.43
N ASP A 298 21.22 4.92 2.83
CA ASP A 298 20.99 5.79 4.00
C ASP A 298 19.80 6.75 3.79
N GLU A 299 19.62 7.30 2.58
CA GLU A 299 18.52 8.21 2.25
C GLU A 299 17.18 7.49 2.29
N ILE A 300 17.10 6.29 1.71
CA ILE A 300 15.89 5.44 1.73
C ILE A 300 15.54 5.06 3.18
N THR A 301 16.53 4.74 4.01
CA THR A 301 16.33 4.41 5.42
C THR A 301 15.73 5.59 6.19
N GLN A 302 16.26 6.81 6.00
CA GLN A 302 15.73 8.01 6.65
C GLN A 302 14.29 8.32 6.21
N HIS A 303 13.99 8.22 4.91
CA HIS A 303 12.64 8.41 4.39
C HIS A 303 11.68 7.35 4.92
N SER A 304 12.10 6.10 5.03
CA SER A 304 11.32 5.02 5.60
C SER A 304 10.99 5.28 7.08
N GLU A 305 11.97 5.68 7.87
CA GLU A 305 11.77 5.99 9.29
C GLU A 305 10.86 7.19 9.50
N TYR A 306 11.04 8.25 8.70
CA TYR A 306 10.16 9.42 8.70
C TYR A 306 8.72 9.02 8.36
N PHE A 307 8.53 8.27 7.27
CA PHE A 307 7.20 7.82 6.85
C PHE A 307 6.54 6.93 7.92
N ARG A 308 7.30 6.01 8.50
CA ARG A 308 6.82 5.16 9.60
C ARG A 308 6.33 5.99 10.78
N LYS A 309 7.13 6.96 11.24
CA LYS A 309 6.76 7.79 12.41
C LYS A 309 5.62 8.75 12.15
N MET A 310 5.60 9.39 10.96
CA MET A 310 4.66 10.48 10.67
C MET A 310 3.36 10.01 10.02
N VAL A 311 3.37 8.83 9.37
CA VAL A 311 2.21 8.34 8.63
C VAL A 311 1.68 7.02 9.19
N ILE A 312 2.54 6.04 9.41
CA ILE A 312 2.12 4.68 9.78
C ILE A 312 1.77 4.57 11.27
N GLN A 313 2.64 5.07 12.14
CA GLN A 313 2.45 4.98 13.58
C GLN A 313 1.14 5.62 14.08
N PRO A 314 0.67 6.76 13.56
CA PRO A 314 -0.66 7.28 13.88
C PRO A 314 -1.79 6.27 13.65
N TYR A 315 -1.80 5.55 12.52
CA TYR A 315 -2.80 4.51 12.27
C TYR A 315 -2.69 3.32 13.22
N GLN A 316 -1.47 2.89 13.55
CA GLN A 316 -1.26 1.87 14.57
C GLN A 316 -1.84 2.31 15.93
N ASN A 317 -1.64 3.57 16.30
CA ASN A 317 -2.17 4.16 17.53
C ASN A 317 -3.71 4.26 17.54
N GLU A 318 -4.36 4.31 16.39
CA GLU A 318 -5.83 4.27 16.29
C GLU A 318 -6.38 2.84 16.34
N ILE A 319 -5.72 1.88 15.69
CA ILE A 319 -6.18 0.49 15.57
C ILE A 319 -5.90 -0.30 16.85
N LEU A 320 -4.68 -0.21 17.41
CA LEU A 320 -4.26 -1.02 18.56
C LEU A 320 -5.16 -0.89 19.81
N PRO A 321 -5.62 0.30 20.23
CA PRO A 321 -6.49 0.42 21.39
C PRO A 321 -7.81 -0.32 21.24
N VAL A 322 -8.37 -0.37 20.02
CA VAL A 322 -9.59 -1.12 19.73
C VAL A 322 -9.36 -2.61 19.95
N PHE A 323 -8.29 -3.15 19.36
CA PHE A 323 -7.96 -4.56 19.52
C PHE A 323 -7.55 -4.90 20.95
N ASN A 324 -6.81 -4.04 21.65
CA ASN A 324 -6.48 -4.22 23.07
C ASN A 324 -7.74 -4.32 23.93
N LYS A 325 -8.73 -3.45 23.70
CA LYS A 325 -10.02 -3.49 24.39
C LYS A 325 -10.75 -4.80 24.14
N LEU A 326 -10.90 -5.19 22.87
CA LEU A 326 -11.64 -6.39 22.49
C LEU A 326 -10.94 -7.67 22.95
N MET A 327 -9.60 -7.76 22.84
CA MET A 327 -8.83 -8.90 23.33
C MET A 327 -8.88 -9.00 24.86
N SER A 328 -8.85 -7.88 25.57
CA SER A 328 -9.00 -7.89 27.03
C SER A 328 -10.36 -8.42 27.46
N LEU A 329 -11.43 -8.10 26.73
CA LEU A 329 -12.76 -8.64 26.97
C LEU A 329 -12.87 -10.13 26.60
N LYS A 330 -12.20 -10.55 25.51
CA LYS A 330 -12.23 -11.94 25.05
C LYS A 330 -11.54 -12.88 26.04
N PHE A 331 -10.40 -12.48 26.59
CA PHE A 331 -9.60 -13.30 27.48
C PHE A 331 -9.86 -13.01 28.97
N GLU A 332 -10.78 -12.11 29.27
CA GLU A 332 -11.05 -11.65 30.67
C GLU A 332 -9.78 -11.21 31.43
N LYS A 333 -8.79 -10.72 30.68
CA LYS A 333 -7.47 -10.34 31.16
C LYS A 333 -6.96 -9.14 30.39
N PRO A 334 -6.41 -8.12 31.06
CA PRO A 334 -5.77 -7.02 30.36
C PRO A 334 -4.79 -7.54 29.31
N THR A 335 -4.99 -7.16 28.05
CA THR A 335 -4.17 -7.61 26.92
C THR A 335 -3.61 -6.38 26.22
N ILE A 336 -2.28 -6.35 26.06
CA ILE A 336 -1.55 -5.29 25.38
C ILE A 336 -0.88 -5.90 24.15
N LEU A 337 -1.32 -5.48 22.98
CA LEU A 337 -0.75 -5.86 21.71
C LEU A 337 0.27 -4.82 21.26
N GLU A 338 1.33 -5.29 20.64
CA GLU A 338 2.37 -4.47 20.01
C GLU A 338 2.63 -4.98 18.59
N ILE A 339 2.87 -4.04 17.68
CA ILE A 339 3.24 -4.35 16.29
C ILE A 339 4.75 -4.24 16.18
N LYS A 340 5.41 -5.31 15.77
CA LYS A 340 6.84 -5.30 15.46
C LYS A 340 7.09 -4.42 14.23
N PRO A 341 8.01 -3.44 14.30
CA PRO A 341 8.33 -2.63 13.14
C PRO A 341 8.79 -3.49 11.97
N LEU A 342 8.35 -3.15 10.76
CA LEU A 342 8.81 -3.80 9.54
C LEU A 342 10.31 -3.52 9.34
N SER A 343 11.12 -4.56 9.26
CA SER A 343 12.55 -4.46 8.94
C SER A 343 12.72 -4.44 7.42
N LEU A 344 12.95 -3.25 6.87
CA LEU A 344 13.16 -3.07 5.41
C LEU A 344 14.58 -3.46 4.97
N PHE A 345 15.52 -3.52 5.90
CA PHE A 345 16.90 -3.87 5.64
C PHE A 345 17.34 -4.91 6.67
N ILE A 346 17.79 -6.05 6.19
CA ILE A 346 18.54 -7.01 7.00
C ILE A 346 19.92 -6.35 7.23
N THR A 347 20.03 -5.49 8.24
CA THR A 347 21.34 -5.20 8.83
C THR A 347 21.77 -6.53 9.43
N GLY A 348 22.81 -7.13 8.82
CA GLY A 348 23.24 -8.46 9.15
C GLY A 348 23.60 -8.65 10.63
N ASP A 349 22.65 -9.10 11.37
CA ASP A 349 22.80 -9.86 12.61
C ASP A 349 21.74 -10.95 12.58
N ILE A 350 21.98 -11.95 11.71
CA ILE A 350 21.27 -13.22 11.84
C ILE A 350 21.94 -13.97 13.00
N THR A 351 21.51 -13.66 14.20
CA THR A 351 21.69 -14.53 15.36
C THR A 351 20.36 -14.66 16.10
N ASP A 352 19.36 -15.23 15.38
CA ASP A 352 18.23 -15.88 16.05
C ASP A 352 18.29 -17.37 15.73
N ASN A 353 19.18 -18.04 16.45
CA ASN A 353 19.03 -19.45 16.70
C ASN A 353 17.93 -19.61 17.76
N PRO A 354 16.91 -20.47 17.58
CA PRO A 354 15.92 -20.71 18.63
C PRO A 354 16.61 -21.40 19.80
N THR A 355 16.88 -20.63 20.81
CA THR A 355 17.50 -21.13 22.06
C THR A 355 16.52 -21.96 22.85
N VAL A 356 16.89 -23.22 22.98
CA VAL A 356 16.42 -24.12 24.01
C VAL A 356 16.59 -23.46 25.38
N ILE A 357 15.49 -23.42 26.13
CA ILE A 357 15.48 -23.03 27.55
C ILE A 357 16.29 -24.06 28.34
N ASP A 358 17.36 -23.69 29.03
CA ASP A 358 17.59 -24.04 30.40
C ASP A 358 18.88 -23.48 31.00
N LYS A 359 18.70 -22.96 32.22
CA LYS A 359 19.60 -22.74 33.36
C LYS A 359 20.24 -21.36 33.56
N PRO A 360 20.18 -20.89 34.82
CA PRO A 360 20.76 -19.60 35.21
C PRO A 360 22.27 -19.70 35.29
N VAL A 361 22.96 -18.90 34.51
CA VAL A 361 24.42 -18.74 34.62
C VAL A 361 24.70 -17.49 35.44
N THR A 362 25.40 -17.75 36.53
CA THR A 362 26.06 -16.80 37.43
C THR A 362 26.87 -15.78 36.61
N SER A 363 26.76 -14.53 37.02
CA SER A 363 27.53 -13.38 36.50
C SER A 363 29.05 -13.68 36.50
N VAL A 364 29.61 -13.71 35.29
CA VAL A 364 31.05 -13.50 35.07
C VAL A 364 31.17 -12.10 34.46
N GLU A 365 31.81 -11.21 35.18
CA GLU A 365 32.20 -9.89 34.69
C GLU A 365 33.10 -10.09 33.45
N ALA A 366 32.58 -9.69 32.28
CA ALA A 366 33.40 -9.56 31.09
C ALA A 366 34.24 -8.30 31.22
N GLU A 367 35.54 -8.44 31.35
CA GLU A 367 36.49 -7.33 31.24
C GLU A 367 36.29 -6.62 29.92
N ALA A 368 36.00 -5.31 29.99
CA ALA A 368 35.83 -4.45 28.85
C ALA A 368 37.17 -4.38 28.08
N ILE A 369 37.20 -4.86 26.84
CA ILE A 369 38.33 -4.67 25.93
C ILE A 369 38.52 -3.16 25.73
N PRO A 370 39.73 -2.58 25.98
CA PRO A 370 39.96 -1.17 25.83
C PRO A 370 39.77 -0.78 24.34
N ILE A 371 38.80 0.10 24.07
CA ILE A 371 38.55 0.60 22.73
C ILE A 371 39.71 1.56 22.35
N ASN A 372 40.47 1.21 21.32
CA ASN A 372 41.53 2.04 20.81
C ASN A 372 41.00 3.38 20.29
N GLU A 373 41.52 4.49 20.83
CA GLU A 373 41.10 5.87 20.49
C GLU A 373 41.35 6.21 19.00
N ASN A 374 42.32 5.59 18.35
CA ASN A 374 42.61 5.78 16.93
C ASN A 374 41.46 5.28 16.01
N ILE A 375 40.71 4.27 16.44
CA ILE A 375 39.54 3.75 15.69
C ILE A 375 38.36 4.71 15.79
N LYS A 376 38.16 5.39 16.92
CA LYS A 376 37.11 6.39 17.12
C LYS A 376 37.24 7.62 16.21
N GLY A 377 38.45 7.93 15.75
CA GLY A 377 38.73 9.09 14.88
C GLY A 377 38.56 8.82 13.39
N LEU A 378 38.41 7.56 12.97
CA LEU A 378 38.33 7.20 11.55
C LEU A 378 37.00 7.67 10.92
N LYS A 379 37.13 8.37 9.79
CA LYS A 379 35.95 8.71 8.96
C LYS A 379 35.42 7.46 8.26
N GLY A 380 34.14 7.44 7.92
CA GLY A 380 33.47 6.27 7.37
C GLY A 380 34.18 5.58 6.20
N ARG A 381 34.92 6.33 5.32
CA ARG A 381 35.74 5.75 4.24
C ARG A 381 36.99 5.04 4.75
N GLU A 382 37.61 5.56 5.78
CA GLU A 382 38.81 5.00 6.39
C GLU A 382 38.47 3.70 7.13
N TYR A 383 37.37 3.69 7.87
CA TYR A 383 36.84 2.48 8.51
C TYR A 383 36.48 1.37 7.49
N GLN A 384 35.90 1.76 6.35
CA GLN A 384 35.67 0.82 5.23
C GLN A 384 36.96 0.26 4.64
N GLY A 385 38.03 1.07 4.59
CA GLY A 385 39.35 0.64 4.18
C GLY A 385 39.92 -0.43 5.12
N LEU A 386 39.81 -0.22 6.42
CA LEU A 386 40.21 -1.18 7.44
C LEU A 386 39.48 -2.53 7.30
N LEU A 387 38.14 -2.47 7.23
CA LEU A 387 37.31 -3.68 7.03
C LEU A 387 37.65 -4.43 5.74
N ARG A 388 38.06 -3.71 4.68
CA ARG A 388 38.47 -4.31 3.43
C ARG A 388 39.76 -5.13 3.59
N ILE A 389 40.74 -4.66 4.33
CA ILE A 389 41.98 -5.38 4.60
C ILE A 389 41.71 -6.65 5.38
N VAL A 390 40.89 -6.59 6.44
CA VAL A 390 40.47 -7.77 7.22
C VAL A 390 39.75 -8.78 6.34
N ARG A 391 38.87 -8.30 5.46
CA ARG A 391 38.11 -9.18 4.53
C ARG A 391 38.99 -9.86 3.49
N GLU A 392 40.01 -9.16 2.96
CA GLU A 392 40.95 -9.75 2.00
C GLU A 392 41.87 -10.77 2.68
N TYR A 393 42.22 -10.56 3.94
CA TYR A 393 42.93 -11.53 4.76
C TYR A 393 42.09 -12.78 5.00
N ASN A 394 40.85 -12.64 5.43
CA ASN A 394 39.91 -13.76 5.67
C ASN A 394 39.60 -14.58 4.39
N LYS A 395 39.83 -13.97 3.21
CA LYS A 395 39.71 -14.64 1.90
C LYS A 395 41.02 -15.21 1.40
N GLU A 396 42.06 -15.24 2.25
CA GLU A 396 43.41 -15.77 1.94
C GLU A 396 44.11 -15.09 0.76
N LYS A 397 43.66 -13.86 0.39
CA LYS A 397 44.24 -13.09 -0.72
C LYS A 397 45.50 -12.36 -0.32
N ILE A 398 45.66 -12.03 0.95
CA ILE A 398 46.85 -11.40 1.53
C ILE A 398 47.31 -12.18 2.74
N THR A 399 48.63 -12.22 2.98
CA THR A 399 49.19 -12.92 4.14
C THR A 399 48.90 -12.09 5.42
N ARG A 400 48.92 -12.77 6.57
CA ARG A 400 48.75 -12.13 7.88
C ARG A 400 49.76 -11.01 8.11
N GLN A 401 50.99 -11.23 7.69
CA GLN A 401 52.08 -10.23 7.81
C GLN A 401 51.81 -8.96 6.95
N GLN A 402 51.28 -9.17 5.75
CA GLN A 402 50.86 -8.07 4.87
C GLN A 402 49.64 -7.32 5.46
N ALA A 403 48.66 -8.04 5.97
CA ALA A 403 47.47 -7.43 6.62
C ALA A 403 47.91 -6.60 7.85
N MET A 404 48.76 -7.13 8.72
CA MET A 404 49.30 -6.42 9.87
C MET A 404 50.04 -5.12 9.46
N GLN A 405 50.93 -5.19 8.46
CA GLN A 405 51.64 -4.00 7.96
C GLN A 405 50.70 -2.94 7.41
N MET A 406 49.67 -3.35 6.68
CA MET A 406 48.65 -2.43 6.13
C MET A 406 47.82 -1.77 7.24
N LEU A 407 47.47 -2.51 8.28
CA LEU A 407 46.71 -1.98 9.42
C LEU A 407 47.55 -1.07 10.30
N MET A 408 48.82 -1.40 10.56
CA MET A 408 49.73 -0.56 11.35
C MET A 408 50.11 0.72 10.61
N ASN A 409 50.52 0.62 9.34
CA ASN A 409 51.01 1.77 8.57
C ASN A 409 49.89 2.63 8.00
N GLY A 410 48.74 2.04 7.66
CA GLY A 410 47.61 2.73 7.04
C GLY A 410 46.65 3.36 8.04
N PHE A 411 46.50 2.78 9.21
CA PHE A 411 45.49 3.17 10.22
C PHE A 411 46.09 3.45 11.60
N GLY A 412 47.39 3.31 11.78
CA GLY A 412 48.10 3.61 13.06
C GLY A 412 47.70 2.65 14.19
N LEU A 413 47.30 1.43 13.89
CA LEU A 413 46.95 0.45 14.90
C LEU A 413 48.19 -0.14 15.57
N SER A 414 48.09 -0.46 16.85
CA SER A 414 49.16 -1.17 17.56
C SER A 414 49.21 -2.65 17.11
N GLN A 415 50.33 -3.31 17.40
CA GLN A 415 50.49 -4.74 17.08
C GLN A 415 49.43 -5.59 17.80
N GLU A 416 49.08 -5.23 19.03
CA GLU A 416 48.06 -5.90 19.83
C GLU A 416 46.65 -5.73 19.22
N ASP A 417 46.33 -4.52 18.76
CA ASP A 417 45.07 -4.27 18.06
C ASP A 417 44.97 -5.05 16.75
N CYS A 418 46.04 -5.15 15.99
CA CYS A 418 46.09 -5.92 14.75
C CYS A 418 45.85 -7.41 15.01
N VAL A 419 46.38 -7.98 16.11
CA VAL A 419 46.10 -9.36 16.52
C VAL A 419 44.63 -9.53 16.88
N ALA A 420 44.02 -8.59 17.61
CA ALA A 420 42.61 -8.62 17.94
C ALA A 420 41.71 -8.63 16.69
N TRP A 421 42.10 -7.91 15.62
CA TRP A 421 41.34 -7.88 14.35
C TRP A 421 41.58 -9.06 13.42
N LEU A 422 42.77 -9.68 13.45
CA LEU A 422 43.18 -10.76 12.54
C LEU A 422 43.11 -12.17 13.19
N GLY A 423 42.83 -12.24 14.49
CA GLY A 423 42.85 -13.47 15.28
C GLY A 423 44.27 -13.86 15.72
N GLU A 424 44.39 -14.76 16.73
CA GLU A 424 45.64 -15.34 17.15
C GLU A 424 46.12 -16.35 16.09
N GLU A 425 47.47 -16.53 16.00
CA GLU A 425 48.07 -17.49 15.09
C GLU A 425 47.82 -18.92 15.62
N GLU A 426 47.06 -19.73 14.89
CA GLU A 426 46.99 -21.13 15.19
C GLU A 426 48.40 -21.74 14.96
N LEU A 427 49.11 -22.03 16.04
CA LEU A 427 50.35 -22.77 16.00
C LEU A 427 50.02 -24.21 15.56
N ASN A 428 50.14 -24.49 14.26
CA ASN A 428 50.15 -25.84 13.76
C ASN A 428 51.41 -26.55 14.26
N TYR A 429 51.30 -27.31 15.34
CA TYR A 429 52.29 -28.33 15.68
C TYR A 429 52.08 -29.51 14.72
N ASN A 430 53.03 -29.66 13.76
CA ASN A 430 53.28 -30.91 13.07
C ASN A 430 53.93 -31.94 14.00
#